data_72047599b76c7a1d628f2fa9590b18d1
#
_entry.id   72047599b76c7a1d628f2fa9590b18d1
#
_cell.length_a   1.000
_cell.length_b   1.000
_cell.length_c   1.000
_cell.angle_alpha   90.00
_cell.angle_beta   90.00
_cell.angle_gamma   90.00
#
_symmetry.space_group_name_H-M   'P 1'
#
loop_
_entity.id
_entity.type
_entity.pdbx_description
1 polymer ?
#
loop_
_entity_poly.entity_id
_entity_poly.type
_entity_poly.pdbx_seq_one_letter_code
_entity_poly.pdbx_strand_id
1 'polypeptide(L)'
;MSLRSLPLIIIAFILYNVVVLLGGQGADEILRKVIFSLPSIRAGADGARSFWTFTWGDLIILVTMLLLFVEILKATYTSTASLLDHGLSMLVFIACLVEFLLVDRAFTSVFFMIMVATLIDVVAGYTIGIRVARRDIGFGAADQ
;
A
#
# COMPACT_ATOMS: atom_id res chain seq x y z
N MET A 1 6.45 22.19 -2.30
CA MET A 1 5.42 21.14 -2.22
C MET A 1 5.35 20.68 -0.78
N SER A 2 4.16 20.73 -0.18
CA SER A 2 3.96 20.22 1.18
C SER A 2 3.96 18.68 1.12
N LEU A 3 4.58 17.99 2.10
CA LEU A 3 4.50 16.53 2.25
C LEU A 3 3.05 16.00 2.31
N ARG A 4 2.09 16.90 2.56
CA ARG A 4 0.65 16.58 2.58
C ARG A 4 0.05 16.34 1.19
N SER A 5 0.73 16.73 0.11
CA SER A 5 0.27 16.57 -1.27
C SER A 5 0.95 15.42 -2.02
N LEU A 6 1.70 14.56 -1.34
CA LEU A 6 2.33 13.38 -1.92
C LEU A 6 1.65 12.12 -1.38
N PRO A 7 1.28 11.17 -2.26
CA PRO A 7 0.73 9.90 -1.82
C PRO A 7 1.80 9.07 -1.12
N LEU A 8 1.58 8.75 0.17
CA LEU A 8 2.53 7.96 0.95
C LEU A 8 2.65 6.52 0.44
N ILE A 9 1.62 6.04 -0.25
CA ILE A 9 1.61 4.69 -0.84
C ILE A 9 2.75 4.49 -1.86
N ILE A 10 3.29 5.57 -2.45
CA ILE A 10 4.47 5.51 -3.33
C ILE A 10 5.68 4.92 -2.61
N ILE A 11 5.77 5.07 -1.28
CA ILE A 11 6.85 4.52 -0.47
C ILE A 11 6.85 2.98 -0.54
N ALA A 12 5.66 2.35 -0.53
CA ALA A 12 5.54 0.90 -0.65
C ALA A 12 6.05 0.42 -2.02
N PHE A 13 5.69 1.14 -3.08
CA PHE A 13 6.16 0.89 -4.44
C PHE A 13 7.69 0.99 -4.54
N ILE A 14 8.27 2.06 -4.01
CA ILE A 14 9.72 2.26 -4.01
C ILE A 14 10.42 1.19 -3.14
N LEU A 15 9.88 0.90 -1.95
CA LEU A 15 10.45 -0.09 -1.03
C LEU A 15 10.55 -1.47 -1.69
N TYR A 16 9.47 -1.91 -2.36
CA TYR A 16 9.49 -3.17 -3.11
C TYR A 16 10.61 -3.20 -4.14
N ASN A 17 10.66 -2.16 -4.99
CA ASN A 17 11.65 -2.06 -6.06
C ASN A 17 13.09 -2.04 -5.51
N VAL A 18 13.33 -1.28 -4.44
CA VAL A 18 14.66 -1.24 -3.79
C VAL A 18 15.05 -2.61 -3.25
N VAL A 19 14.15 -3.29 -2.54
CA VAL A 19 14.44 -4.63 -1.96
C VAL A 19 14.74 -5.64 -3.06
N VAL A 20 13.94 -5.66 -4.13
CA VAL A 20 14.10 -6.62 -5.24
C VAL A 20 15.32 -6.29 -6.11
N LEU A 21 15.63 -5.01 -6.35
CA LEU A 21 16.80 -4.60 -7.15
C LEU A 21 18.11 -4.82 -6.39
N LEU A 22 18.17 -4.48 -5.10
CA LEU A 22 19.39 -4.61 -4.30
C LEU A 22 19.67 -6.05 -3.88
N GLY A 23 18.67 -6.90 -3.86
CA GLY A 23 18.82 -8.28 -3.45
C GLY A 23 19.63 -9.15 -4.38
N GLY A 24 19.85 -8.77 -5.64
CA GLY A 24 20.73 -9.47 -6.61
C GLY A 24 20.27 -10.87 -7.02
N GLN A 25 19.23 -11.41 -6.41
CA GLN A 25 18.62 -12.73 -6.63
C GLN A 25 17.25 -12.56 -7.32
N GLY A 26 16.57 -13.67 -7.59
CA GLY A 26 15.17 -13.61 -8.08
C GLY A 26 14.25 -12.93 -7.06
N ALA A 27 13.25 -12.21 -7.53
CA ALA A 27 12.31 -11.48 -6.65
C ALA A 27 11.68 -12.39 -5.60
N ASP A 28 11.22 -13.59 -6.00
CA ASP A 28 10.61 -14.55 -5.08
C ASP A 28 11.57 -15.05 -4.00
N GLU A 29 12.84 -15.24 -4.32
CA GLU A 29 13.84 -15.72 -3.37
C GLU A 29 14.06 -14.69 -2.26
N ILE A 30 14.18 -13.41 -2.61
CA ILE A 30 14.36 -12.33 -1.63
C ILE A 30 13.11 -12.14 -0.77
N LEU A 31 11.94 -12.13 -1.41
CA LEU A 31 10.67 -11.93 -0.71
C LEU A 31 10.35 -13.04 0.29
N ARG A 32 10.79 -14.28 0.01
CA ARG A 32 10.65 -15.44 0.91
C ARG A 32 11.71 -15.53 2.00
N LYS A 33 12.75 -14.70 1.95
CA LYS A 33 13.82 -14.71 2.95
C LYS A 33 13.26 -14.35 4.33
N VAL A 34 13.45 -15.25 5.29
CA VAL A 34 12.92 -15.12 6.65
C VAL A 34 13.70 -14.05 7.41
N ILE A 35 12.98 -13.12 8.05
CA ILE A 35 13.53 -12.11 8.95
C ILE A 35 13.57 -12.67 10.37
N PHE A 36 12.45 -13.26 10.83
CA PHE A 36 12.38 -13.98 12.11
C PHE A 36 11.32 -15.08 12.06
N SER A 37 11.38 -15.99 13.03
CA SER A 37 10.42 -17.09 13.16
C SER A 37 9.98 -17.23 14.61
N LEU A 38 8.70 -17.57 14.81
CA LEU A 38 8.13 -17.82 16.12
C LEU A 38 7.64 -19.28 16.21
N PRO A 39 8.02 -20.04 17.25
CA PRO A 39 7.52 -21.39 17.44
C PRO A 39 6.04 -21.36 17.81
N SER A 40 5.26 -22.30 17.27
CA SER A 40 3.87 -22.52 17.69
C SER A 40 3.83 -22.97 19.15
N ILE A 41 2.84 -22.48 19.90
CA ILE A 41 2.57 -22.92 21.27
C ILE A 41 2.03 -24.37 21.26
N ARG A 42 1.35 -24.77 20.17
CA ARG A 42 0.83 -26.13 20.03
C ARG A 42 1.87 -27.04 19.38
N ALA A 43 2.16 -28.17 20.00
CA ALA A 43 2.84 -29.26 19.35
C ALA A 43 1.85 -30.02 18.43
N GLY A 44 2.31 -30.46 17.26
CA GLY A 44 1.55 -31.37 16.40
C GLY A 44 1.34 -32.74 17.07
N ALA A 45 0.54 -33.57 16.46
CA ALA A 45 0.27 -34.95 16.94
C ALA A 45 1.55 -35.82 17.05
N ASP A 46 2.58 -35.47 16.28
CA ASP A 46 3.93 -36.06 16.26
C ASP A 46 4.90 -35.46 17.28
N GLY A 47 4.45 -34.50 18.11
CA GLY A 47 5.28 -33.76 19.06
C GLY A 47 6.14 -32.66 18.43
N ALA A 48 6.14 -32.52 17.08
CA ALA A 48 6.87 -31.47 16.39
C ALA A 48 6.17 -30.11 16.55
N ARG A 49 6.95 -29.05 16.71
CA ARG A 49 6.44 -27.67 16.73
C ARG A 49 6.53 -27.07 15.33
N SER A 50 5.42 -26.54 14.86
CA SER A 50 5.44 -25.69 13.65
C SER A 50 5.99 -24.31 13.98
N PHE A 51 6.59 -23.66 12.99
CA PHE A 51 7.09 -22.30 13.10
C PHE A 51 6.28 -21.39 12.20
N TRP A 52 5.88 -20.23 12.72
CA TRP A 52 5.41 -19.13 11.89
C TRP A 52 6.63 -18.28 11.51
N THR A 53 6.77 -18.01 10.22
CA THR A 53 7.90 -17.25 9.68
C THR A 53 7.42 -15.91 9.16
N PHE A 54 8.14 -14.84 9.49
CA PHE A 54 7.94 -13.50 8.99
C PHE A 54 9.02 -13.19 7.96
N THR A 55 8.62 -12.88 6.75
CA THR A 55 9.50 -12.72 5.60
C THR A 55 9.63 -11.26 5.16
N TRP A 56 10.54 -10.96 4.22
CA TRP A 56 10.62 -9.64 3.59
C TRP A 56 9.34 -9.27 2.85
N GLY A 57 8.69 -10.25 2.19
CA GLY A 57 7.39 -10.03 1.56
C GLY A 57 6.32 -9.60 2.56
N ASP A 58 6.26 -10.26 3.72
CA ASP A 58 5.31 -9.91 4.79
C ASP A 58 5.59 -8.50 5.34
N LEU A 59 6.87 -8.13 5.51
CA LEU A 59 7.24 -6.78 5.95
C LEU A 59 6.77 -5.72 4.96
N ILE A 60 6.98 -5.93 3.66
CA ILE A 60 6.55 -5.00 2.61
C ILE A 60 5.01 -4.87 2.62
N ILE A 61 4.29 -5.99 2.73
CA ILE A 61 2.82 -5.96 2.81
C ILE A 61 2.36 -5.22 4.07
N LEU A 62 2.98 -5.47 5.21
CA LEU A 62 2.66 -4.77 6.47
C LEU A 62 2.86 -3.25 6.34
N VAL A 63 4.00 -2.82 5.80
CA VAL A 63 4.28 -1.41 5.55
C VAL A 63 3.25 -0.82 4.58
N THR A 64 2.89 -1.54 3.50
CA THR A 64 1.88 -1.11 2.53
C THR A 64 0.53 -0.89 3.19
N MET A 65 0.09 -1.80 4.07
CA MET A 65 -1.18 -1.67 4.79
C MET A 65 -1.19 -0.47 5.76
N LEU A 66 -0.06 -0.23 6.45
CA LEU A 66 0.06 0.93 7.34
C LEU A 66 0.04 2.25 6.55
N LEU A 67 0.72 2.31 5.41
CA LEU A 67 0.70 3.47 4.53
C LEU A 67 -0.70 3.72 3.95
N LEU A 68 -1.38 2.67 3.50
CA LEU A 68 -2.76 2.75 3.02
C LEU A 68 -3.70 3.27 4.11
N PHE A 69 -3.56 2.79 5.34
CA PHE A 69 -4.35 3.28 6.47
C PHE A 69 -4.15 4.79 6.68
N VAL A 70 -2.91 5.27 6.66
CA VAL A 70 -2.60 6.70 6.81
C VAL A 70 -3.18 7.50 5.62
N GLU A 71 -3.11 6.98 4.38
CA GLU A 71 -3.71 7.65 3.21
C GLU A 71 -5.22 7.78 3.33
N ILE A 72 -5.93 6.75 3.77
CA ILE A 72 -7.36 6.80 4.00
C ILE A 72 -7.72 7.85 5.07
N LEU A 73 -6.95 7.92 6.17
CA LEU A 73 -7.13 8.98 7.16
C LEU A 73 -6.87 10.37 6.56
N LYS A 74 -5.82 10.51 5.76
CA LYS A 74 -5.48 11.76 5.06
C LYS A 74 -6.60 12.23 4.13
N ALA A 75 -7.28 11.30 3.44
CA ALA A 75 -8.39 11.59 2.55
C ALA A 75 -9.62 12.20 3.25
N THR A 76 -9.72 12.08 4.57
CA THR A 76 -10.81 12.73 5.34
C THR A 76 -10.67 14.25 5.47
N TYR A 77 -9.50 14.82 5.15
CA TYR A 77 -9.25 16.26 5.18
C TYR A 77 -9.52 16.86 3.79
N THR A 78 -10.37 17.89 3.74
CA THR A 78 -10.66 18.65 2.52
C THR A 78 -9.65 19.77 2.31
N SER A 79 -8.95 19.75 1.19
CA SER A 79 -8.14 20.86 0.71
C SER A 79 -7.88 20.71 -0.80
N THR A 80 -7.50 21.80 -1.46
CA THR A 80 -7.03 21.74 -2.87
C THR A 80 -5.83 20.77 -3.03
N ALA A 81 -5.03 20.61 -1.98
CA ALA A 81 -3.94 19.65 -1.94
C ALA A 81 -4.43 18.19 -2.00
N SER A 82 -5.64 17.91 -1.51
CA SER A 82 -6.26 16.57 -1.55
C SER A 82 -6.58 16.12 -2.98
N LEU A 83 -7.03 17.02 -3.86
CA LEU A 83 -7.30 16.68 -5.27
C LEU A 83 -6.01 16.30 -6.01
N LEU A 84 -4.90 17.03 -5.74
CA LEU A 84 -3.59 16.71 -6.32
C LEU A 84 -3.07 15.38 -5.80
N ASP A 85 -3.24 15.11 -4.51
CA ASP A 85 -2.85 13.86 -3.86
C ASP A 85 -3.55 12.66 -4.51
N HIS A 86 -4.87 12.71 -4.68
CA HIS A 86 -5.62 11.65 -5.34
C HIS A 86 -5.27 11.48 -6.83
N GLY A 87 -4.98 12.58 -7.54
CA GLY A 87 -4.46 12.52 -8.90
C GLY A 87 -3.10 11.84 -8.99
N LEU A 88 -2.20 12.11 -8.02
CA LEU A 88 -0.90 11.45 -7.92
C LEU A 88 -1.02 9.98 -7.52
N SER A 89 -1.94 9.63 -6.60
CA SER A 89 -2.23 8.22 -6.25
C SER A 89 -2.66 7.43 -7.49
N MET A 90 -3.47 8.03 -8.38
CA MET A 90 -3.85 7.39 -9.64
C MET A 90 -2.64 7.13 -10.56
N LEU A 91 -1.69 8.07 -10.63
CA LEU A 91 -0.46 7.86 -11.40
C LEU A 91 0.41 6.76 -10.79
N VAL A 92 0.49 6.66 -9.47
CA VAL A 92 1.18 5.56 -8.78
C VAL A 92 0.52 4.22 -9.10
N PHE A 93 -0.82 4.14 -9.08
CA PHE A 93 -1.53 2.92 -9.46
C PHE A 93 -1.23 2.52 -10.92
N ILE A 94 -1.26 3.49 -11.86
CA ILE A 94 -0.93 3.22 -13.27
C ILE A 94 0.51 2.72 -13.40
N ALA A 95 1.47 3.31 -12.68
CA ALA A 95 2.85 2.86 -12.67
C ALA A 95 2.98 1.43 -12.14
N CYS A 96 2.32 1.11 -11.02
CA CYS A 96 2.27 -0.26 -10.48
C CYS A 96 1.66 -1.24 -11.49
N LEU A 97 0.55 -0.88 -12.15
CA LEU A 97 -0.10 -1.74 -13.14
C LEU A 97 0.82 -2.01 -14.34
N VAL A 98 1.45 -0.98 -14.88
CA VAL A 98 2.37 -1.11 -16.01
C VAL A 98 3.58 -1.96 -15.62
N GLU A 99 4.16 -1.72 -14.46
CA GLU A 99 5.30 -2.50 -13.98
C GLU A 99 4.93 -3.95 -13.72
N PHE A 100 3.77 -4.21 -13.10
CA PHE A 100 3.26 -5.57 -12.89
C PHE A 100 3.11 -6.36 -14.20
N LEU A 101 2.67 -5.69 -15.27
CA LEU A 101 2.43 -6.35 -16.57
C LEU A 101 3.70 -6.49 -17.41
N LEU A 102 4.69 -5.63 -17.26
CA LEU A 102 5.84 -5.55 -18.16
C LEU A 102 7.17 -5.97 -17.54
N VAL A 103 7.25 -6.06 -16.20
CA VAL A 103 8.51 -6.34 -15.51
C VAL A 103 8.43 -7.67 -14.77
N ASP A 104 9.19 -8.66 -15.20
CA ASP A 104 9.20 -10.02 -14.62
C ASP A 104 9.44 -10.02 -13.10
N ARG A 105 10.28 -9.12 -12.60
CA ARG A 105 10.57 -9.00 -11.16
C ARG A 105 9.40 -8.47 -10.34
N ALA A 106 8.46 -7.78 -10.97
CA ALA A 106 7.24 -7.30 -10.34
C ALA A 106 6.08 -8.31 -10.43
N PHE A 107 6.24 -9.40 -11.19
CA PHE A 107 5.20 -10.42 -11.33
C PHE A 107 5.16 -11.36 -10.12
N THR A 108 4.89 -10.80 -8.95
CA THR A 108 4.84 -11.50 -7.65
C THR A 108 3.56 -11.20 -6.91
N SER A 109 3.14 -12.09 -6.00
CA SER A 109 1.97 -11.88 -5.15
C SER A 109 2.11 -10.63 -4.27
N VAL A 110 3.33 -10.35 -3.78
CA VAL A 110 3.60 -9.17 -2.94
C VAL A 110 3.36 -7.89 -3.74
N PHE A 111 3.89 -7.79 -4.96
CA PHE A 111 3.67 -6.62 -5.81
C PHE A 111 2.21 -6.46 -6.23
N PHE A 112 1.54 -7.58 -6.54
CA PHE A 112 0.10 -7.57 -6.80
C PHE A 112 -0.70 -6.98 -5.64
N MET A 113 -0.36 -7.33 -4.39
CA MET A 113 -1.01 -6.75 -3.20
C MET A 113 -0.73 -5.24 -3.05
N ILE A 114 0.48 -4.78 -3.40
CA ILE A 114 0.80 -3.34 -3.45
C ILE A 114 -0.08 -2.65 -4.50
N MET A 115 -0.17 -3.21 -5.70
CA MET A 115 -1.00 -2.68 -6.78
C MET A 115 -2.48 -2.59 -6.36
N VAL A 116 -3.03 -3.62 -5.70
CA VAL A 116 -4.39 -3.59 -5.16
C VAL A 116 -4.55 -2.52 -4.08
N ALA A 117 -3.56 -2.36 -3.21
CA ALA A 117 -3.57 -1.31 -2.18
C ALA A 117 -3.59 0.09 -2.81
N THR A 118 -2.81 0.34 -3.88
CA THR A 118 -2.85 1.62 -4.60
C THR A 118 -4.20 1.85 -5.28
N LEU A 119 -4.86 0.82 -5.80
CA LEU A 119 -6.22 0.94 -6.34
C LEU A 119 -7.23 1.29 -5.24
N ILE A 120 -7.14 0.66 -4.08
CA ILE A 120 -8.00 0.97 -2.91
C ILE A 120 -7.80 2.42 -2.49
N ASP A 121 -6.56 2.91 -2.45
CA ASP A 121 -6.24 4.30 -2.12
C ASP A 121 -6.93 5.27 -3.10
N VAL A 122 -6.81 5.04 -4.40
CA VAL A 122 -7.49 5.85 -5.42
C VAL A 122 -9.00 5.87 -5.21
N VAL A 123 -9.64 4.70 -5.09
CA VAL A 123 -11.10 4.59 -4.96
C VAL A 123 -11.59 5.21 -3.65
N ALA A 124 -10.91 4.93 -2.53
CA ALA A 124 -11.26 5.46 -1.22
C ALA A 124 -11.09 6.99 -1.20
N GLY A 125 -9.96 7.49 -1.72
CA GLY A 125 -9.64 8.91 -1.75
C GLY A 125 -10.69 9.73 -2.52
N TYR A 126 -11.04 9.32 -3.75
CA TYR A 126 -12.09 9.98 -4.51
C TYR A 126 -13.47 9.87 -3.84
N THR A 127 -13.82 8.70 -3.31
CA THR A 127 -15.12 8.49 -2.67
C THR A 127 -15.31 9.36 -1.43
N ILE A 128 -14.29 9.43 -0.58
CA ILE A 128 -14.28 10.23 0.63
C ILE A 128 -14.28 11.72 0.25
N GLY A 129 -13.42 12.14 -0.67
CA GLY A 129 -13.32 13.53 -1.13
C GLY A 129 -14.63 14.08 -1.68
N ILE A 130 -15.36 13.31 -2.50
CA ILE A 130 -16.67 13.70 -3.03
C ILE A 130 -17.71 13.83 -1.90
N ARG A 131 -17.72 12.93 -0.92
CA ARG A 131 -18.69 12.98 0.19
C ARG A 131 -18.47 14.19 1.09
N VAL A 132 -17.22 14.51 1.36
CA VAL A 132 -16.88 15.66 2.23
C VAL A 132 -17.20 16.97 1.51
N ALA A 133 -16.86 17.10 0.22
CA ALA A 133 -17.19 18.29 -0.59
C ALA A 133 -18.70 18.55 -0.66
N ARG A 134 -19.53 17.51 -0.78
CA ARG A 134 -21.00 17.65 -0.77
C ARG A 134 -21.53 18.16 0.55
N ARG A 135 -20.93 17.79 1.67
CA ARG A 135 -21.36 18.25 3.01
C ARG A 135 -21.08 19.74 3.19
N ASP A 136 -19.93 20.21 2.72
CA ASP A 136 -19.54 21.62 2.85
C ASP A 136 -20.46 22.56 2.03
N ILE A 137 -20.93 22.11 0.85
CA ILE A 137 -21.91 22.86 0.03
C ILE A 137 -23.30 22.92 0.73
N GLY A 138 -23.72 21.85 1.42
CA GLY A 138 -25.00 21.77 2.10
C GLY A 138 -25.13 22.74 3.27
N PHE A 139 -24.06 23.04 3.99
CA PHE A 139 -24.05 24.00 5.08
C PHE A 139 -24.06 25.47 4.59
N GLY A 140 -23.44 25.75 3.42
CA GLY A 140 -23.45 27.12 2.86
C GLY A 140 -24.79 27.57 2.26
N ALA A 141 -25.70 26.64 1.98
CA ALA A 141 -27.04 26.96 1.45
C ALA A 141 -28.10 27.20 2.54
N ALA A 142 -27.80 26.90 3.79
CA ALA A 142 -28.75 27.11 4.92
C ALA A 142 -28.67 28.49 5.56
N ASP A 143 -27.69 29.32 5.19
CA ASP A 143 -27.47 30.66 5.74
C ASP A 143 -27.88 31.81 4.76
N GLN A 144 -28.64 31.51 3.71
CA GLN A 144 -29.27 32.47 2.78
C GLN A 144 -30.80 32.36 2.89
#